data_f6d9fe0952764ecfcb3b725c89a1a962
#
_entry.id   f6d9fe0952764ecfcb3b725c89a1a962
#
_cell.length_a   1.000
_cell.length_b   1.000
_cell.length_c   1.000
_cell.angle_alpha   90.00
_cell.angle_beta   90.00
_cell.angle_gamma   90.00
#
_symmetry.space_group_name_H-M   'P 1'
#
loop_
_entity.id
_entity.type
_entity.pdbx_description
1 polymer ?
#
loop_
_entity_poly.entity_id
_entity_poly.type
_entity_poly.pdbx_seq_one_letter_code
_entity_poly.pdbx_strand_id
1 'polypeptide(L)'
;MPAGGRQEEARELFAPLGPTYDRVGAVLSLGQDPLWRRFLVSRLPPGGHVLDVATGTGLVAEELLKRGFRVTGLDQSPGMLALAGQRFGHRVELHEASADALPFDDKSFDHLTVTYLLRYMDDPRATLAELARVVRPGGLVASLEFGVPGGPARPLWELYVNVGLPLAGRVLANGWNEVGGFLGDSIRDFWARNPIERQLEWWRDAGLSDVQVRRLSLGGGVVMWGTRI
;
A
#
# COMPACT_ATOMS: atom_id res chain seq x y z
N MET A 1 20.77 -16.02 4.73
CA MET A 1 19.54 -15.39 4.21
C MET A 1 18.60 -16.52 3.87
N PRO A 2 17.35 -16.56 4.38
CA PRO A 2 16.39 -17.54 3.91
C PRO A 2 16.13 -17.36 2.42
N ALA A 3 15.83 -18.45 1.72
CA ALA A 3 15.68 -18.51 0.26
C ALA A 3 14.36 -17.91 -0.28
N GLY A 4 13.59 -17.20 0.54
CA GLY A 4 12.41 -16.44 0.14
C GLY A 4 12.74 -14.96 0.17
N GLY A 5 12.38 -14.22 -0.90
CA GLY A 5 12.52 -12.77 -0.96
C GLY A 5 11.65 -12.07 0.10
N ARG A 6 11.82 -10.76 0.25
CA ARG A 6 11.02 -9.92 1.19
C ARG A 6 9.52 -10.04 0.98
N GLN A 7 9.12 -10.28 -0.25
CA GLN A 7 7.72 -10.48 -0.63
C GLN A 7 7.13 -11.73 0.03
N GLU A 8 7.88 -12.84 0.04
CA GLU A 8 7.47 -14.10 0.68
C GLU A 8 7.39 -13.93 2.22
N GLU A 9 8.40 -13.30 2.83
CA GLU A 9 8.41 -13.01 4.26
C GLU A 9 7.22 -12.15 4.68
N ALA A 10 6.90 -11.11 3.92
CA ALA A 10 5.72 -10.28 4.15
C ALA A 10 4.42 -11.08 4.00
N ARG A 11 4.32 -11.93 2.97
CA ARG A 11 3.15 -12.78 2.74
C ARG A 11 2.89 -13.71 3.93
N GLU A 12 3.91 -14.40 4.41
CA GLU A 12 3.79 -15.30 5.56
C GLU A 12 3.42 -14.55 6.85
N LEU A 13 4.01 -13.37 7.06
CA LEU A 13 3.77 -12.55 8.24
C LEU A 13 2.34 -11.99 8.31
N PHE A 14 1.77 -11.56 7.18
CA PHE A 14 0.45 -10.94 7.14
C PHE A 14 -0.70 -11.92 6.96
N ALA A 15 -0.47 -13.12 6.41
CA ALA A 15 -1.50 -14.11 6.15
C ALA A 15 -2.38 -14.46 7.37
N PRO A 16 -1.85 -14.67 8.60
CA PRO A 16 -2.65 -15.03 9.76
C PRO A 16 -3.42 -13.85 10.37
N LEU A 17 -3.13 -12.61 9.98
CA LEU A 17 -3.66 -11.40 10.65
C LEU A 17 -5.02 -10.96 10.11
N GLY A 18 -5.47 -11.51 8.98
CA GLY A 18 -6.64 -11.05 8.24
C GLY A 18 -7.85 -10.63 9.08
N PRO A 19 -8.38 -11.45 9.99
CA PRO A 19 -9.58 -11.11 10.76
C PRO A 19 -9.45 -9.90 11.69
N THR A 20 -8.23 -9.59 12.15
CA THR A 20 -7.95 -8.48 13.07
C THR A 20 -7.24 -7.31 12.40
N TYR A 21 -6.82 -7.48 11.14
CA TYR A 21 -5.95 -6.56 10.41
C TYR A 21 -6.48 -5.13 10.39
N ASP A 22 -7.74 -4.93 10.05
CA ASP A 22 -8.35 -3.61 9.93
C ASP A 22 -8.34 -2.82 11.25
N ARG A 23 -8.77 -3.48 12.32
CA ARG A 23 -8.87 -2.85 13.66
C ARG A 23 -7.49 -2.54 14.22
N VAL A 24 -6.61 -3.52 14.17
CA VAL A 24 -5.27 -3.38 14.73
C VAL A 24 -4.44 -2.41 13.90
N GLY A 25 -4.53 -2.46 12.57
CA GLY A 25 -3.88 -1.48 11.69
C GLY A 25 -4.33 -0.05 11.98
N ALA A 26 -5.64 0.18 12.20
CA ALA A 26 -6.16 1.48 12.58
C ALA A 26 -5.63 1.95 13.94
N VAL A 27 -5.58 1.08 14.95
CA VAL A 27 -5.03 1.40 16.29
C VAL A 27 -3.54 1.68 16.20
N LEU A 28 -2.77 0.82 15.53
CA LEU A 28 -1.33 0.97 15.37
C LEU A 28 -0.94 2.17 14.49
N SER A 29 -1.81 2.67 13.63
CA SER A 29 -1.61 3.93 12.93
C SER A 29 -2.07 5.16 13.73
N LEU A 30 -2.48 4.98 14.98
CA LEU A 30 -3.09 6.01 15.83
C LEU A 30 -4.30 6.68 15.13
N GLY A 31 -5.09 5.89 14.38
CA GLY A 31 -6.24 6.34 13.61
C GLY A 31 -5.90 7.13 12.34
N GLN A 32 -4.64 7.21 11.94
CA GLN A 32 -4.22 7.99 10.78
C GLN A 32 -4.45 7.25 9.45
N ASP A 33 -4.32 5.92 9.42
CA ASP A 33 -4.44 5.13 8.21
C ASP A 33 -5.76 5.39 7.43
N PRO A 34 -6.96 5.42 8.05
CA PRO A 34 -8.19 5.75 7.33
C PRO A 34 -8.20 7.16 6.72
N LEU A 35 -7.52 8.12 7.34
CA LEU A 35 -7.38 9.48 6.80
C LEU A 35 -6.46 9.51 5.59
N TRP A 36 -5.35 8.77 5.65
CA TRP A 36 -4.40 8.67 4.54
C TRP A 36 -5.01 7.98 3.33
N ARG A 37 -5.80 6.90 3.52
CA ARG A 37 -6.52 6.22 2.43
C ARG A 37 -7.56 7.14 1.77
N ARG A 38 -8.32 7.89 2.56
CA ARG A 38 -9.24 8.91 2.03
C ARG A 38 -8.51 9.99 1.25
N PHE A 39 -7.35 10.44 1.73
CA PHE A 39 -6.52 11.39 1.00
C PHE A 39 -6.02 10.78 -0.31
N LEU A 40 -5.49 9.55 -0.31
CA LEU A 40 -5.06 8.82 -1.50
C LEU A 40 -6.18 8.82 -2.56
N VAL A 41 -7.35 8.29 -2.21
CA VAL A 41 -8.50 8.19 -3.12
C VAL A 41 -8.97 9.57 -3.60
N SER A 42 -8.79 10.62 -2.78
CA SER A 42 -9.14 12.00 -3.18
C SER A 42 -8.27 12.58 -4.30
N ARG A 43 -7.16 11.94 -4.63
CA ARG A 43 -6.30 12.39 -5.75
C ARG A 43 -6.84 11.94 -7.09
N LEU A 44 -7.60 10.85 -7.14
CA LEU A 44 -8.15 10.35 -8.38
C LEU A 44 -9.27 11.27 -8.90
N PRO A 45 -9.29 11.60 -10.21
CA PRO A 45 -10.41 12.24 -10.85
C PRO A 45 -11.68 11.38 -10.69
N PRO A 46 -12.88 12.01 -10.61
CA PRO A 46 -14.12 11.26 -10.41
C PRO A 46 -14.46 10.37 -11.62
N GLY A 47 -14.99 9.19 -11.33
CA GLY A 47 -15.44 8.22 -12.33
C GLY A 47 -14.35 7.31 -12.87
N GLY A 48 -14.76 6.30 -13.65
CA GLY A 48 -13.86 5.33 -14.27
C GLY A 48 -13.70 4.04 -13.47
N HIS A 49 -12.82 3.19 -14.01
CA HIS A 49 -12.47 1.87 -13.48
C HIS A 49 -11.10 1.92 -12.83
N VAL A 50 -11.01 1.58 -11.56
CA VAL A 50 -9.78 1.61 -10.76
C VAL A 50 -9.34 0.18 -10.43
N LEU A 51 -8.06 -0.11 -10.65
CA LEU A 51 -7.41 -1.28 -10.10
C LEU A 51 -6.81 -0.92 -8.73
N ASP A 52 -7.23 -1.62 -7.68
CA ASP A 52 -6.66 -1.50 -6.34
C ASP A 52 -5.72 -2.69 -6.08
N VAL A 53 -4.42 -2.44 -6.15
CA VAL A 53 -3.36 -3.45 -6.02
C VAL A 53 -2.90 -3.55 -4.57
N ALA A 54 -2.67 -4.78 -4.10
CA ALA A 54 -2.55 -5.13 -2.69
C ALA A 54 -3.78 -4.66 -1.91
N THR A 55 -4.95 -5.01 -2.44
CA THR A 55 -6.24 -4.56 -1.90
C THR A 55 -6.49 -5.05 -0.47
N GLY A 56 -5.85 -6.16 -0.08
CA GLY A 56 -5.99 -6.76 1.24
C GLY A 56 -7.45 -7.09 1.57
N THR A 57 -7.93 -6.61 2.70
CA THR A 57 -9.33 -6.72 3.13
C THR A 57 -10.27 -5.74 2.41
N GLY A 58 -9.74 -4.89 1.52
CA GLY A 58 -10.50 -3.96 0.69
C GLY A 58 -10.74 -2.57 1.29
N LEU A 59 -9.91 -2.08 2.19
CA LEU A 59 -10.12 -0.76 2.83
C LEU A 59 -10.04 0.41 1.83
N VAL A 60 -9.16 0.34 0.83
CA VAL A 60 -9.10 1.34 -0.25
C VAL A 60 -10.24 1.14 -1.23
N ALA A 61 -10.51 -0.11 -1.62
CA ALA A 61 -11.63 -0.45 -2.50
C ALA A 61 -12.96 0.08 -1.95
N GLU A 62 -13.18 0.04 -0.62
CA GLU A 62 -14.36 0.60 0.03
C GLU A 62 -14.45 2.12 -0.15
N GLU A 63 -13.35 2.85 0.01
CA GLU A 63 -13.32 4.31 -0.18
C GLU A 63 -13.50 4.69 -1.67
N LEU A 64 -13.00 3.88 -2.59
CA LEU A 64 -13.22 4.03 -4.04
C LEU A 64 -14.69 3.84 -4.40
N LEU A 65 -15.34 2.78 -3.89
CA LEU A 65 -16.77 2.52 -4.10
C LEU A 65 -17.65 3.66 -3.56
N LYS A 66 -17.32 4.21 -2.37
CA LYS A 66 -18.03 5.38 -1.80
C LYS A 66 -17.97 6.61 -2.70
N ARG A 67 -16.97 6.71 -3.57
CA ARG A 67 -16.80 7.79 -4.55
C ARG A 67 -17.35 7.47 -5.93
N GLY A 68 -18.01 6.32 -6.08
CA GLY A 68 -18.68 5.92 -7.33
C GLY A 68 -17.74 5.33 -8.38
N PHE A 69 -16.54 4.90 -8.04
CA PHE A 69 -15.67 4.18 -8.96
C PHE A 69 -16.14 2.74 -9.16
N ARG A 70 -15.95 2.21 -10.38
CA ARG A 70 -15.88 0.77 -10.58
C ARG A 70 -14.52 0.29 -10.08
N VAL A 71 -14.49 -0.81 -9.32
CA VAL A 71 -13.27 -1.28 -8.66
C VAL A 71 -13.01 -2.75 -9.00
N THR A 72 -11.77 -3.03 -9.39
CA THR A 72 -11.19 -4.38 -9.37
C THR A 72 -10.11 -4.40 -8.30
N GLY A 73 -10.13 -5.39 -7.42
CA GLY A 73 -9.12 -5.60 -6.38
C GLY A 73 -8.19 -6.74 -6.77
N LEU A 74 -6.90 -6.58 -6.48
CA LEU A 74 -5.90 -7.63 -6.67
C LEU A 74 -5.06 -7.77 -5.40
N ASP A 75 -4.84 -9.01 -4.97
CA ASP A 75 -3.93 -9.34 -3.88
C ASP A 75 -3.32 -10.72 -4.09
N GLN A 76 -2.13 -10.96 -3.57
CA GLN A 76 -1.48 -12.27 -3.63
C GLN A 76 -1.94 -13.22 -2.51
N SER A 77 -2.68 -12.73 -1.51
CA SER A 77 -3.15 -13.49 -0.36
C SER A 77 -4.59 -13.94 -0.53
N PRO A 78 -4.85 -15.25 -0.74
CA PRO A 78 -6.22 -15.75 -0.84
C PRO A 78 -7.03 -15.52 0.45
N GLY A 79 -6.37 -15.50 1.62
CA GLY A 79 -7.02 -15.20 2.89
C GLY A 79 -7.52 -13.75 2.98
N MET A 80 -6.75 -12.78 2.48
CA MET A 80 -7.17 -11.37 2.38
C MET A 80 -8.32 -11.20 1.38
N LEU A 81 -8.22 -11.84 0.21
CA LEU A 81 -9.26 -11.81 -0.81
C LEU A 81 -10.57 -12.43 -0.33
N ALA A 82 -10.52 -13.49 0.48
CA ALA A 82 -11.72 -14.07 1.07
C ALA A 82 -12.45 -13.07 1.99
N LEU A 83 -11.72 -12.26 2.77
CA LEU A 83 -12.29 -11.19 3.61
C LEU A 83 -12.85 -10.05 2.78
N ALA A 84 -12.14 -9.62 1.72
CA ALA A 84 -12.65 -8.64 0.78
C ALA A 84 -13.93 -9.14 0.07
N GLY A 85 -13.96 -10.40 -0.35
CA GLY A 85 -15.13 -11.04 -0.94
C GLY A 85 -16.35 -11.06 -0.01
N GLN A 86 -16.15 -11.34 1.28
CA GLN A 86 -17.21 -11.24 2.30
C GLN A 86 -17.72 -9.81 2.47
N ARG A 87 -16.83 -8.81 2.36
CA ARG A 87 -17.18 -7.38 2.49
C ARG A 87 -17.99 -6.86 1.30
N PHE A 88 -17.61 -7.25 0.10
CA PHE A 88 -18.14 -6.63 -1.12
C PHE A 88 -19.13 -7.51 -1.91
N GLY A 89 -19.07 -8.83 -1.76
CA GLY A 89 -19.80 -9.72 -2.65
C GLY A 89 -19.42 -9.48 -4.11
N HIS A 90 -20.42 -9.29 -4.96
CA HIS A 90 -20.22 -9.04 -6.40
C HIS A 90 -19.91 -7.58 -6.78
N ARG A 91 -19.80 -6.67 -5.82
CA ARG A 91 -19.56 -5.25 -6.08
C ARG A 91 -18.13 -4.93 -6.51
N VAL A 92 -17.18 -5.80 -6.19
CA VAL A 92 -15.76 -5.70 -6.55
C VAL A 92 -15.36 -7.05 -7.16
N GLU A 93 -14.76 -6.99 -8.33
CA GLU A 93 -14.10 -8.13 -8.95
C GLU A 93 -12.74 -8.33 -8.28
N LEU A 94 -12.44 -9.55 -7.81
CA LEU A 94 -11.23 -9.85 -7.04
C LEU A 94 -10.36 -10.85 -7.79
N HIS A 95 -9.07 -10.55 -7.90
CA HIS A 95 -8.07 -11.40 -8.58
C HIS A 95 -6.93 -11.77 -7.63
N GLU A 96 -6.57 -13.05 -7.62
CA GLU A 96 -5.38 -13.53 -6.94
C GLU A 96 -4.19 -13.48 -7.92
N ALA A 97 -3.27 -12.55 -7.69
CA ALA A 97 -2.04 -12.42 -8.49
C ALA A 97 -0.99 -11.61 -7.75
N SER A 98 0.24 -11.65 -8.24
CA SER A 98 1.34 -10.81 -7.79
C SER A 98 1.36 -9.47 -8.53
N ALA A 99 1.80 -8.41 -7.84
CA ALA A 99 1.84 -7.06 -8.39
C ALA A 99 2.96 -6.84 -9.42
N ASP A 100 3.94 -7.72 -9.47
CA ASP A 100 5.04 -7.73 -10.45
C ASP A 100 4.71 -8.47 -11.76
N ALA A 101 3.53 -9.12 -11.81
CA ALA A 101 3.03 -9.84 -12.99
C ALA A 101 1.49 -9.76 -13.02
N LEU A 102 0.96 -8.62 -13.42
CA LEU A 102 -0.48 -8.36 -13.43
C LEU A 102 -1.18 -9.13 -14.57
N PRO A 103 -2.27 -9.88 -14.29
CA PRO A 103 -2.98 -10.67 -15.30
C PRO A 103 -3.94 -9.82 -16.15
N PHE A 104 -3.53 -8.61 -16.50
CA PHE A 104 -4.33 -7.66 -17.27
C PHE A 104 -3.57 -7.14 -18.47
N ASP A 105 -4.29 -6.85 -19.54
CA ASP A 105 -3.74 -6.21 -20.73
C ASP A 105 -3.29 -4.77 -20.43
N ASP A 106 -2.41 -4.25 -21.27
CA ASP A 106 -2.00 -2.84 -21.24
C ASP A 106 -3.22 -1.93 -21.31
N LYS A 107 -3.19 -0.85 -20.52
CA LYS A 107 -4.21 0.22 -20.59
C LYS A 107 -5.64 -0.26 -20.30
N SER A 108 -5.81 -1.25 -19.42
CA SER A 108 -7.10 -1.83 -19.07
C SER A 108 -7.90 -0.98 -18.07
N PHE A 109 -7.22 -0.13 -17.29
CA PHE A 109 -7.82 0.65 -16.22
C PHE A 109 -7.66 2.15 -16.43
N ASP A 110 -8.62 2.92 -15.93
CA ASP A 110 -8.56 4.38 -15.95
C ASP A 110 -7.58 4.91 -14.90
N HIS A 111 -7.54 4.26 -13.72
CA HIS A 111 -6.64 4.63 -12.61
C HIS A 111 -6.17 3.40 -11.86
N LEU A 112 -5.12 3.57 -11.02
CA LEU A 112 -4.62 2.54 -10.14
C LEU A 112 -4.29 3.11 -8.77
N THR A 113 -4.63 2.36 -7.72
CA THR A 113 -4.17 2.59 -6.35
C THR A 113 -3.33 1.42 -5.87
N VAL A 114 -2.30 1.71 -5.07
CA VAL A 114 -1.47 0.70 -4.40
C VAL A 114 -1.11 1.18 -3.00
N THR A 115 -1.27 0.30 -1.99
CA THR A 115 -0.97 0.69 -0.61
C THR A 115 -0.08 -0.31 0.10
N TYR A 116 0.99 0.21 0.74
CA TYR A 116 1.90 -0.53 1.61
C TYR A 116 2.58 -1.74 0.94
N LEU A 117 2.82 -1.66 -0.37
CA LEU A 117 3.35 -2.76 -1.16
C LEU A 117 4.81 -2.60 -1.54
N LEU A 118 5.20 -1.43 -2.10
CA LEU A 118 6.48 -1.26 -2.79
C LEU A 118 7.70 -1.59 -1.91
N ARG A 119 7.59 -1.40 -0.60
CA ARG A 119 8.69 -1.72 0.34
C ARG A 119 8.95 -3.21 0.50
N TYR A 120 8.01 -4.07 0.11
CA TYR A 120 8.13 -5.53 0.18
C TYR A 120 8.55 -6.15 -1.15
N MET A 121 8.51 -5.39 -2.24
CA MET A 121 8.89 -5.89 -3.56
C MET A 121 10.42 -6.02 -3.67
N ASP A 122 10.88 -7.08 -4.33
CA ASP A 122 12.31 -7.31 -4.59
C ASP A 122 12.86 -6.25 -5.56
N ASP A 123 12.09 -5.89 -6.58
CA ASP A 123 12.35 -4.76 -7.49
C ASP A 123 11.16 -3.80 -7.54
N PRO A 124 11.10 -2.80 -6.64
CA PRO A 124 10.00 -1.85 -6.63
C PRO A 124 9.94 -0.94 -7.87
N ARG A 125 11.07 -0.74 -8.58
CA ARG A 125 11.11 0.01 -9.84
C ARG A 125 10.42 -0.76 -10.95
N ALA A 126 10.76 -2.04 -11.14
CA ALA A 126 10.12 -2.91 -12.12
C ALA A 126 8.62 -3.09 -11.80
N THR A 127 8.27 -3.29 -10.52
CA THR A 127 6.88 -3.37 -10.09
C THR A 127 6.10 -2.10 -10.45
N LEU A 128 6.65 -0.92 -10.19
CA LEU A 128 5.98 0.33 -10.54
C LEU A 128 5.75 0.48 -12.04
N ALA A 129 6.69 0.02 -12.87
CA ALA A 129 6.52 0.00 -14.33
C ALA A 129 5.38 -0.94 -14.76
N GLU A 130 5.26 -2.11 -14.12
CA GLU A 130 4.16 -3.04 -14.34
C GLU A 130 2.81 -2.45 -13.91
N LEU A 131 2.76 -1.77 -12.76
CA LEU A 131 1.57 -1.05 -12.30
C LEU A 131 1.13 0.04 -13.30
N ALA A 132 2.09 0.79 -13.84
CA ALA A 132 1.82 1.85 -14.82
C ALA A 132 1.38 1.29 -16.19
N ARG A 133 1.83 0.10 -16.57
CA ARG A 133 1.51 -0.56 -17.86
C ARG A 133 0.00 -0.73 -18.06
N VAL A 134 -0.69 -1.14 -17.01
CA VAL A 134 -2.14 -1.44 -17.09
C VAL A 134 -3.03 -0.19 -17.02
N VAL A 135 -2.45 1.00 -16.78
CA VAL A 135 -3.18 2.26 -16.73
C VAL A 135 -3.17 2.94 -18.09
N ARG A 136 -4.32 3.47 -18.52
CA ARG A 136 -4.47 4.22 -19.77
C ARG A 136 -3.69 5.53 -19.76
N PRO A 137 -3.19 6.02 -20.90
CA PRO A 137 -2.68 7.39 -21.00
C PRO A 137 -3.70 8.41 -20.46
N GLY A 138 -3.23 9.37 -19.67
CA GLY A 138 -4.08 10.33 -18.95
C GLY A 138 -4.66 9.79 -17.64
N GLY A 139 -4.56 8.49 -17.37
CA GLY A 139 -4.93 7.87 -16.11
C GLY A 139 -3.96 8.18 -14.98
N LEU A 140 -4.37 7.93 -13.75
CA LEU A 140 -3.61 8.27 -12.56
C LEU A 140 -3.18 7.01 -11.83
N VAL A 141 -1.88 6.92 -11.49
CA VAL A 141 -1.35 5.96 -10.53
C VAL A 141 -1.16 6.67 -9.21
N ALA A 142 -1.62 6.10 -8.10
CA ALA A 142 -1.47 6.67 -6.77
C ALA A 142 -1.02 5.62 -5.77
N SER A 143 0.00 5.93 -4.98
CA SER A 143 0.55 5.05 -3.95
C SER A 143 0.47 5.67 -2.56
N LEU A 144 0.33 4.83 -1.54
CA LEU A 144 0.47 5.19 -0.13
C LEU A 144 1.46 4.25 0.55
N GLU A 145 2.44 4.82 1.22
CA GLU A 145 3.41 4.10 2.05
C GLU A 145 3.54 4.71 3.44
N PHE A 146 3.93 3.89 4.42
CA PHE A 146 4.41 4.42 5.68
C PHE A 146 5.70 5.20 5.45
N GLY A 147 5.82 6.35 6.09
CA GLY A 147 6.99 7.20 6.00
C GLY A 147 7.77 7.26 7.31
N VAL A 148 8.94 7.89 7.24
CA VAL A 148 9.76 8.24 8.39
C VAL A 148 9.61 9.75 8.62
N PRO A 149 9.04 10.18 9.76
CA PRO A 149 8.99 11.59 10.11
C PRO A 149 10.38 12.23 10.17
N GLY A 150 10.43 13.51 9.81
CA GLY A 150 11.64 14.30 9.94
C GLY A 150 11.60 15.24 11.16
N GLY A 151 12.72 15.93 11.41
CA GLY A 151 12.81 16.97 12.44
C GLY A 151 12.44 16.47 13.85
N PRO A 152 11.75 17.31 14.66
CA PRO A 152 11.47 17.00 16.07
C PRO A 152 10.49 15.84 16.26
N ALA A 153 9.74 15.45 15.25
CA ALA A 153 8.83 14.29 15.32
C ALA A 153 9.56 12.95 15.25
N ARG A 154 10.78 12.92 14.71
CA ARG A 154 11.54 11.68 14.53
C ARG A 154 11.85 10.93 15.82
N PRO A 155 12.35 11.53 16.91
CA PRO A 155 12.60 10.82 18.16
C PRO A 155 11.32 10.18 18.75
N LEU A 156 10.18 10.84 18.64
CA LEU A 156 8.91 10.31 19.11
C LEU A 156 8.46 9.11 18.24
N TRP A 157 8.65 9.18 16.95
CA TRP A 157 8.37 8.07 16.03
C TRP A 157 9.30 6.88 16.31
N GLU A 158 10.61 7.13 16.51
CA GLU A 158 11.56 6.07 16.86
C GLU A 158 11.19 5.38 18.19
N LEU A 159 10.79 6.15 19.21
CA LEU A 159 10.26 5.57 20.45
C LEU A 159 9.02 4.72 20.20
N TYR A 160 8.10 5.22 19.37
CA TYR A 160 6.88 4.51 19.03
C TYR A 160 7.17 3.19 18.28
N VAL A 161 8.00 3.18 17.24
CA VAL A 161 8.30 1.96 16.48
C VAL A 161 9.17 0.96 17.23
N ASN A 162 10.09 1.42 18.09
CA ASN A 162 11.01 0.54 18.81
C ASN A 162 10.44 0.01 20.13
N VAL A 163 9.49 0.71 20.74
CA VAL A 163 8.92 0.35 22.04
C VAL A 163 7.39 0.20 21.95
N GLY A 164 6.72 1.19 21.40
CA GLY A 164 5.24 1.22 21.35
C GLY A 164 4.64 0.09 20.55
N LEU A 165 5.11 -0.11 19.30
CA LEU A 165 4.61 -1.19 18.43
C LEU A 165 4.90 -2.59 18.99
N PRO A 166 6.11 -2.93 19.44
CA PRO A 166 6.37 -4.23 20.06
C PRO A 166 5.55 -4.49 21.32
N LEU A 167 5.38 -3.49 22.18
CA LEU A 167 4.53 -3.63 23.37
C LEU A 167 3.06 -3.83 23.01
N ALA A 168 2.53 -3.03 22.10
CA ALA A 168 1.16 -3.17 21.60
C ALA A 168 0.94 -4.55 20.95
N GLY A 169 1.90 -5.02 20.16
CA GLY A 169 1.86 -6.35 19.56
C GLY A 169 1.79 -7.48 20.58
N ARG A 170 2.53 -7.39 21.69
CA ARG A 170 2.46 -8.37 22.80
C ARG A 170 1.10 -8.41 23.48
N VAL A 171 0.45 -7.26 23.64
CA VAL A 171 -0.88 -7.15 24.27
C VAL A 171 -1.97 -7.66 23.32
N LEU A 172 -1.83 -7.44 22.03
CA LEU A 172 -2.83 -7.82 21.03
C LEU A 172 -2.81 -9.31 20.67
N ALA A 173 -1.75 -10.05 21.03
CA ALA A 173 -1.55 -11.47 20.71
C ALA A 173 -1.64 -11.82 19.20
N ASN A 174 -1.67 -13.11 18.83
CA ASN A 174 -1.92 -13.61 17.48
C ASN A 174 -0.96 -13.10 16.38
N GLY A 175 0.37 -13.09 16.63
CA GLY A 175 1.39 -12.75 15.61
C GLY A 175 1.72 -11.26 15.49
N TRP A 176 0.98 -10.36 16.14
CA TRP A 176 1.22 -8.92 16.06
C TRP A 176 2.54 -8.45 16.70
N ASN A 177 3.11 -9.24 17.63
CA ASN A 177 4.43 -8.99 18.21
C ASN A 177 5.55 -9.07 17.16
N GLU A 178 5.48 -10.00 16.21
CA GLU A 178 6.43 -10.15 15.13
C GLU A 178 6.29 -9.00 14.12
N VAL A 179 5.05 -8.66 13.77
CA VAL A 179 4.74 -7.53 12.88
C VAL A 179 5.27 -6.21 13.44
N GLY A 180 5.12 -5.96 14.74
CA GLY A 180 5.57 -4.71 15.35
C GLY A 180 7.07 -4.48 15.23
N GLY A 181 7.89 -5.51 15.39
CA GLY A 181 9.35 -5.44 15.19
C GLY A 181 9.72 -5.29 13.72
N PHE A 182 9.15 -6.14 12.87
CA PHE A 182 9.40 -6.14 11.43
C PHE A 182 9.01 -4.83 10.74
N LEU A 183 7.88 -4.22 11.13
CA LEU A 183 7.35 -3.03 10.47
C LEU A 183 8.31 -1.84 10.58
N GLY A 184 8.83 -1.56 11.78
CA GLY A 184 9.74 -0.44 12.00
C GLY A 184 11.02 -0.55 11.16
N ASP A 185 11.63 -1.74 11.14
CA ASP A 185 12.85 -2.00 10.37
C ASP A 185 12.59 -1.93 8.87
N SER A 186 11.50 -2.52 8.39
CA SER A 186 11.16 -2.51 6.97
C SER A 186 10.91 -1.09 6.45
N ILE A 187 10.28 -0.22 7.25
CA ILE A 187 10.06 1.20 6.89
C ILE A 187 11.41 1.94 6.83
N ARG A 188 12.23 1.85 7.88
CA ARG A 188 13.56 2.51 7.91
C ARG A 188 14.44 2.11 6.75
N ASP A 189 14.55 0.81 6.53
CA ASP A 189 15.35 0.20 5.48
C ASP A 189 14.90 0.63 4.07
N PHE A 190 13.59 0.67 3.83
CA PHE A 190 13.05 1.09 2.55
C PHE A 190 13.42 2.55 2.26
N TRP A 191 13.17 3.46 3.20
CA TRP A 191 13.45 4.88 3.00
C TRP A 191 14.94 5.22 2.99
N ALA A 192 15.78 4.47 3.70
CA ALA A 192 17.23 4.64 3.65
C ALA A 192 17.81 4.26 2.28
N ARG A 193 17.29 3.19 1.67
CA ARG A 193 17.74 2.73 0.34
C ARG A 193 17.07 3.47 -0.82
N ASN A 194 15.86 3.96 -0.60
CA ASN A 194 15.01 4.54 -1.63
C ASN A 194 14.46 5.89 -1.19
N PRO A 195 15.31 6.93 -1.12
CA PRO A 195 14.84 8.29 -0.82
C PRO A 195 13.87 8.78 -1.89
N ILE A 196 13.12 9.85 -1.61
CA ILE A 196 12.09 10.40 -2.50
C ILE A 196 12.63 10.69 -3.90
N GLU A 197 13.82 11.23 -3.98
CA GLU A 197 14.49 11.59 -5.25
C GLU A 197 14.64 10.37 -6.14
N ARG A 198 15.10 9.25 -5.57
CA ARG A 198 15.22 7.97 -6.27
C ARG A 198 13.86 7.40 -6.68
N GLN A 199 12.87 7.49 -5.81
CA GLN A 199 11.51 7.05 -6.15
C GLN A 199 10.90 7.89 -7.28
N LEU A 200 11.13 9.21 -7.30
CA LEU A 200 10.70 10.08 -8.39
C LEU A 200 11.32 9.69 -9.75
N GLU A 201 12.55 9.17 -9.75
CA GLU A 201 13.16 8.59 -10.96
C GLU A 201 12.38 7.37 -11.44
N TRP A 202 12.03 6.44 -10.53
CA TRP A 202 11.23 5.26 -10.88
C TRP A 202 9.88 5.62 -11.48
N TRP A 203 9.22 6.64 -10.93
CA TRP A 203 7.94 7.11 -11.45
C TRP A 203 8.06 7.64 -12.87
N ARG A 204 9.10 8.44 -13.16
CA ARG A 204 9.36 8.93 -14.52
C ARG A 204 9.71 7.80 -15.48
N ASP A 205 10.55 6.87 -15.07
CA ASP A 205 10.95 5.72 -15.87
C ASP A 205 9.77 4.80 -16.19
N ALA A 206 8.79 4.70 -15.30
CA ALA A 206 7.53 4.00 -15.52
C ALA A 206 6.56 4.74 -16.47
N GLY A 207 6.95 5.90 -17.01
CA GLY A 207 6.12 6.72 -17.89
C GLY A 207 5.02 7.47 -17.14
N LEU A 208 5.32 7.96 -15.94
CA LEU A 208 4.42 8.78 -15.13
C LEU A 208 4.95 10.22 -15.07
N SER A 209 4.13 11.18 -15.48
CA SER A 209 4.42 12.62 -15.42
C SER A 209 3.71 13.29 -14.26
N ASP A 210 4.04 14.56 -14.03
CA ASP A 210 3.43 15.41 -13.02
C ASP A 210 3.38 14.79 -11.62
N VAL A 211 4.44 14.06 -11.29
CA VAL A 211 4.51 13.30 -10.03
C VAL A 211 4.51 14.23 -8.85
N GLN A 212 3.52 14.05 -7.99
CA GLN A 212 3.36 14.79 -6.75
C GLN A 212 3.66 13.90 -5.55
N VAL A 213 4.17 14.51 -4.49
CA VAL A 213 4.46 13.83 -3.21
C VAL A 213 3.83 14.61 -2.07
N ARG A 214 3.07 13.92 -1.22
CA ARG A 214 2.52 14.52 0.00
C ARG A 214 2.88 13.70 1.23
N ARG A 215 3.57 14.33 2.16
CA ARG A 215 3.81 13.78 3.49
C ARG A 215 2.63 14.12 4.40
N LEU A 216 2.06 13.12 5.06
CA LEU A 216 0.91 13.23 5.96
C LEU A 216 1.35 12.94 7.39
N SER A 217 0.65 13.50 8.36
CA SER A 217 0.90 13.25 9.80
C SER A 217 2.37 13.37 10.16
N LEU A 218 2.96 14.55 9.91
CA LEU A 218 4.38 14.87 10.13
C LEU A 218 5.37 13.98 9.35
N GLY A 219 4.88 13.23 8.37
CA GLY A 219 5.69 12.32 7.54
C GLY A 219 5.51 10.83 7.86
N GLY A 220 4.58 10.48 8.76
CA GLY A 220 4.24 9.09 9.06
C GLY A 220 3.54 8.35 7.92
N GLY A 221 2.86 9.09 7.04
CA GLY A 221 2.32 8.60 5.77
C GLY A 221 2.88 9.39 4.59
N VAL A 222 3.12 8.72 3.47
CA VAL A 222 3.56 9.36 2.23
C VAL A 222 2.67 8.90 1.10
N VAL A 223 2.01 9.85 0.44
CA VAL A 223 1.21 9.61 -0.76
C VAL A 223 1.96 10.18 -1.95
N MET A 224 2.12 9.36 -2.99
CA MET A 224 2.66 9.77 -4.28
C MET A 224 1.62 9.50 -5.36
N TRP A 225 1.50 10.38 -6.35
CA TRP A 225 0.63 10.15 -7.50
C TRP A 225 1.20 10.85 -8.74
N GLY A 226 0.92 10.27 -9.92
CA GLY A 226 1.37 10.81 -11.19
C GLY A 226 0.46 10.36 -12.32
N THR A 227 0.50 11.07 -13.44
CA THR A 227 -0.30 10.83 -14.63
C THR A 227 0.43 9.93 -15.61
N ARG A 228 -0.22 8.90 -16.14
CA ARG A 228 0.32 8.03 -17.17
C ARG A 228 0.43 8.78 -18.50
N ILE A 229 1.64 8.80 -19.09
CA ILE A 229 1.90 9.41 -20.41
C ILE A 229 1.37 8.51 -21.52
#